data_11ee8d8c7f689e29847608085a0bf1cf
#
_entry.id   11ee8d8c7f689e29847608085a0bf1cf
#
_cell.length_a   1.000
_cell.length_b   1.000
_cell.length_c   1.000
_cell.angle_alpha   90.00
_cell.angle_beta   90.00
_cell.angle_gamma   90.00
#
_symmetry.space_group_name_H-M   'P 1'
#
loop_
_entity.id
_entity.type
_entity.pdbx_description
1 polymer ?
#
loop_
_entity_poly.entity_id
_entity_poly.type
_entity_poly.pdbx_seq_one_letter_code
_entity_poly.pdbx_strand_id
1 'polypeptide(L)'
;MSVPRPAVIAFDVLETLVPLDALEWRFREAGVPRVLMRRWSDHLLRDAFALAAAGGLRTFRDLALAALDDVTGHQVGRPAAEALVDAIAELEPRPDAGEALARARESGARVIALDNAPGPVVRALLERTGRASDVEAVISADASGRWKPSAGIYLHAADHCGTEPGRVALITAHGWDVHGARRAGLSAAWSAHAESRFPAAFEPPNASGPDPVRTVEALLTCTEGAPPPPGR
;
A
#
# COMPACT_ATOMS: atom_id res chain seq x y z
N MET A 1 -12.89 -4.16 -21.97
CA MET A 1 -11.86 -5.21 -22.22
C MET A 1 -11.80 -6.05 -20.96
N SER A 2 -11.93 -7.37 -21.06
CA SER A 2 -11.81 -8.27 -19.92
C SER A 2 -10.38 -8.19 -19.34
N VAL A 3 -10.27 -8.13 -18.02
CA VAL A 3 -8.99 -8.12 -17.30
C VAL A 3 -8.51 -9.57 -17.18
N PRO A 4 -7.25 -9.90 -17.51
CA PRO A 4 -6.73 -11.25 -17.31
C PRO A 4 -6.81 -11.65 -15.82
N ARG A 5 -7.09 -12.92 -15.55
CA ARG A 5 -7.06 -13.42 -14.18
C ARG A 5 -5.64 -13.23 -13.60
N PRO A 6 -5.49 -12.56 -12.45
CA PRO A 6 -4.17 -12.29 -11.90
C PRO A 6 -3.47 -13.59 -11.47
N ALA A 7 -2.18 -13.71 -11.78
CA ALA A 7 -1.31 -14.73 -11.22
C ALA A 7 -0.77 -14.29 -9.84
N VAL A 8 -0.70 -12.98 -9.62
CA VAL A 8 -0.23 -12.35 -8.40
C VAL A 8 -1.22 -11.27 -7.97
N ILE A 9 -1.58 -11.26 -6.69
CA ILE A 9 -2.32 -10.17 -6.05
C ILE A 9 -1.38 -9.50 -5.06
N ALA A 10 -1.07 -8.23 -5.33
CA ALA A 10 -0.27 -7.38 -4.48
C ALA A 10 -1.18 -6.55 -3.56
N PHE A 11 -0.90 -6.50 -2.27
CA PHE A 11 -1.58 -5.63 -1.34
C PHE A 11 -0.68 -4.45 -0.96
N ASP A 12 -1.20 -3.25 -1.08
CA ASP A 12 -0.79 -2.12 -0.29
C ASP A 12 -1.15 -2.38 1.18
N VAL A 13 -0.30 -2.00 2.14
CA VAL A 13 -0.49 -2.40 3.56
C VAL A 13 -0.89 -1.20 4.41
N LEU A 14 -0.10 -0.12 4.43
CA LEU A 14 -0.46 1.07 5.19
C LEU A 14 -1.72 1.73 4.61
N GLU A 15 -2.65 2.05 5.50
CA GLU A 15 -3.99 2.58 5.23
C GLU A 15 -4.92 1.64 4.43
N THR A 16 -4.39 0.62 3.74
CA THR A 16 -5.21 -0.38 3.06
C THR A 16 -5.60 -1.53 4.00
N LEU A 17 -4.63 -2.17 4.63
CA LEU A 17 -4.85 -3.24 5.60
C LEU A 17 -4.67 -2.77 7.05
N VAL A 18 -3.87 -1.73 7.26
CA VAL A 18 -3.50 -1.20 8.58
C VAL A 18 -3.73 0.31 8.61
N PRO A 19 -4.77 0.79 9.30
CA PRO A 19 -5.09 2.21 9.36
C PRO A 19 -4.05 2.99 10.18
N LEU A 20 -3.74 4.21 9.76
CA LEU A 20 -2.86 5.12 10.50
C LEU A 20 -3.58 5.86 11.65
N ASP A 21 -4.90 5.80 11.74
CA ASP A 21 -5.69 6.57 12.71
C ASP A 21 -5.24 6.36 14.17
N ALA A 22 -4.74 5.17 14.50
CA ALA A 22 -4.22 4.90 15.84
C ALA A 22 -2.98 5.74 16.20
N LEU A 23 -2.27 6.31 15.22
CA LEU A 23 -1.17 7.25 15.51
C LEU A 23 -1.65 8.58 16.08
N GLU A 24 -2.92 8.97 15.90
CA GLU A 24 -3.44 10.24 16.43
C GLU A 24 -3.25 10.36 17.94
N TRP A 25 -3.40 9.27 18.68
CA TRP A 25 -3.21 9.30 20.13
C TRP A 25 -1.72 9.37 20.50
N ARG A 26 -0.82 8.72 19.73
CA ARG A 26 0.64 8.83 19.88
C ARG A 26 1.11 10.27 19.65
N PHE A 27 0.57 10.93 18.62
CA PHE A 27 0.84 12.35 18.37
C PHE A 27 0.46 13.20 19.59
N ARG A 28 -0.73 12.96 20.15
CA ARG A 28 -1.17 13.68 21.36
C ARG A 28 -0.27 13.43 22.57
N GLU A 29 0.18 12.20 22.81
CA GLU A 29 1.13 11.87 23.88
C GLU A 29 2.47 12.60 23.71
N ALA A 30 2.93 12.74 22.48
CA ALA A 30 4.13 13.52 22.15
C ALA A 30 3.91 15.05 22.21
N GLY A 31 2.73 15.52 22.64
CA GLY A 31 2.39 16.94 22.70
C GLY A 31 2.03 17.56 21.34
N VAL A 32 1.82 16.75 20.33
CA VAL A 32 1.48 17.19 18.95
C VAL A 32 -0.04 17.14 18.76
N PRO A 33 -0.68 18.21 18.25
CA PRO A 33 -2.10 18.16 17.91
C PRO A 33 -2.41 17.01 16.94
N ARG A 34 -3.39 16.16 17.29
CA ARG A 34 -3.74 14.96 16.50
C ARG A 34 -4.05 15.27 15.03
N VAL A 35 -4.60 16.46 14.75
CA VAL A 35 -4.90 16.90 13.37
C VAL A 35 -3.66 16.98 12.49
N LEU A 36 -2.46 17.10 13.07
CA LEU A 36 -1.20 17.12 12.34
C LEU A 36 -0.76 15.74 11.87
N MET A 37 -1.32 14.65 12.39
CA MET A 37 -0.99 13.29 11.92
C MET A 37 -1.33 13.12 10.44
N ARG A 38 -2.55 13.47 10.02
CA ARG A 38 -2.92 13.40 8.60
C ARG A 38 -2.07 14.33 7.73
N ARG A 39 -1.84 15.57 8.21
CA ARG A 39 -0.97 16.51 7.51
C ARG A 39 0.47 16.00 7.40
N TRP A 40 0.96 15.30 8.40
CA TRP A 40 2.26 14.64 8.38
C TRP A 40 2.32 13.55 7.31
N SER A 41 1.33 12.68 7.25
CA SER A 41 1.25 11.62 6.23
C SER A 41 1.20 12.21 4.82
N ASP A 42 0.38 13.26 4.59
CA ASP A 42 0.31 13.97 3.31
C ASP A 42 1.65 14.61 2.92
N HIS A 43 2.38 15.21 3.89
CA HIS A 43 3.69 15.80 3.65
C HIS A 43 4.74 14.74 3.26
N LEU A 44 4.76 13.62 3.99
CA LEU A 44 5.63 12.50 3.68
C LEU A 44 5.42 12.03 2.24
N LEU A 45 4.17 11.77 1.84
CA LEU A 45 3.85 11.33 0.49
C LEU A 45 4.16 12.40 -0.57
N ARG A 46 3.84 13.67 -0.31
CA ARG A 46 4.19 14.80 -1.19
C ARG A 46 5.68 14.82 -1.49
N ASP A 47 6.51 14.72 -0.44
CA ASP A 47 7.97 14.82 -0.57
C ASP A 47 8.56 13.58 -1.23
N ALA A 48 8.03 12.39 -0.92
CA ALA A 48 8.38 11.16 -1.61
C ALA A 48 8.08 11.25 -3.11
N PHE A 49 6.91 11.75 -3.49
CA PHE A 49 6.53 11.91 -4.90
C PHE A 49 7.36 12.97 -5.61
N ALA A 50 7.65 14.08 -4.93
CA ALA A 50 8.50 15.13 -5.47
C ALA A 50 9.93 14.65 -5.73
N LEU A 51 10.51 13.90 -4.77
CA LEU A 51 11.83 13.29 -4.93
C LEU A 51 11.85 12.26 -6.07
N ALA A 52 10.86 11.38 -6.11
CA ALA A 52 10.75 10.38 -7.18
C ALA A 52 10.64 11.04 -8.56
N ALA A 53 9.86 12.12 -8.70
CA ALA A 53 9.73 12.88 -9.93
C ALA A 53 11.02 13.60 -10.34
N ALA A 54 11.83 14.05 -9.35
CA ALA A 54 13.11 14.70 -9.56
C ALA A 54 14.29 13.73 -9.74
N GLY A 55 14.05 12.41 -9.70
CA GLY A 55 15.10 11.39 -9.77
C GLY A 55 15.89 11.21 -8.48
N GLY A 56 15.36 11.66 -7.35
CA GLY A 56 15.94 11.50 -6.03
C GLY A 56 15.37 10.31 -5.26
N LEU A 57 16.08 9.87 -4.22
CA LEU A 57 15.64 8.84 -3.28
C LEU A 57 16.01 9.25 -1.85
N ARG A 58 15.10 9.01 -0.92
CA ARG A 58 15.33 9.02 0.53
C ARG A 58 14.59 7.84 1.13
N THR A 59 15.06 7.39 2.29
CA THR A 59 14.37 6.32 3.02
C THR A 59 13.02 6.81 3.55
N PHE A 60 12.11 5.89 3.77
CA PHE A 60 10.83 6.19 4.43
C PHE A 60 11.05 6.90 5.77
N ARG A 61 12.00 6.40 6.59
CA ARG A 61 12.30 6.97 7.90
C ARG A 61 12.78 8.42 7.80
N ASP A 62 13.69 8.72 6.87
CA ASP A 62 14.19 10.08 6.68
C ASP A 62 13.07 11.05 6.30
N LEU A 63 12.19 10.64 5.38
CA LEU A 63 11.06 11.46 4.95
C LEU A 63 10.01 11.62 6.06
N ALA A 64 9.74 10.54 6.81
CA ALA A 64 8.78 10.59 7.91
C ALA A 64 9.23 11.57 9.01
N LEU A 65 10.52 11.56 9.35
CA LEU A 65 11.10 12.48 10.33
C LEU A 65 11.13 13.92 9.81
N ALA A 66 11.55 14.14 8.56
CA ALA A 66 11.57 15.47 7.94
C ALA A 66 10.16 16.06 7.86
N ALA A 67 9.18 15.28 7.40
CA ALA A 67 7.78 15.72 7.35
C ALA A 67 7.22 16.06 8.74
N LEU A 68 7.65 15.34 9.79
CA LEU A 68 7.26 15.63 11.16
C LEU A 68 7.84 16.97 11.63
N ASP A 69 9.12 17.21 11.37
CA ASP A 69 9.78 18.49 11.67
C ASP A 69 9.05 19.66 10.98
N ASP A 70 8.73 19.51 9.69
CA ASP A 70 8.04 20.54 8.90
C ASP A 70 6.64 20.87 9.47
N VAL A 71 5.80 19.84 9.72
CA VAL A 71 4.42 20.08 10.15
C VAL A 71 4.31 20.56 11.60
N THR A 72 5.32 20.29 12.42
CA THR A 72 5.37 20.71 13.83
C THR A 72 6.20 21.99 14.03
N GLY A 73 6.82 22.52 12.97
CA GLY A 73 7.71 23.68 13.07
C GLY A 73 8.93 23.40 13.94
N HIS A 74 9.50 22.19 13.87
CA HIS A 74 10.66 21.72 14.65
C HIS A 74 10.44 21.73 16.18
N GLN A 75 9.18 21.63 16.64
CA GLN A 75 8.86 21.70 18.07
C GLN A 75 8.91 20.34 18.78
N VAL A 76 8.99 19.25 18.03
CA VAL A 76 9.09 17.87 18.57
C VAL A 76 10.56 17.48 18.68
N GLY A 77 11.00 17.13 19.89
CA GLY A 77 12.37 16.66 20.10
C GLY A 77 12.65 15.35 19.37
N ARG A 78 13.89 15.17 18.91
CA ARG A 78 14.30 14.01 18.11
C ARG A 78 13.88 12.64 18.67
N PRO A 79 14.03 12.35 19.99
CA PRO A 79 13.60 11.07 20.53
C PRO A 79 12.09 10.82 20.41
N ALA A 80 11.26 11.87 20.61
CA ALA A 80 9.83 11.75 20.47
C ALA A 80 9.42 11.58 19.00
N ALA A 81 10.07 12.27 18.09
CA ALA A 81 9.86 12.09 16.64
C ALA A 81 10.19 10.67 16.17
N GLU A 82 11.31 10.12 16.63
CA GLU A 82 11.72 8.74 16.32
C GLU A 82 10.72 7.74 16.90
N ALA A 83 10.26 7.91 18.14
CA ALA A 83 9.26 7.06 18.75
C ALA A 83 7.91 7.09 17.99
N LEU A 84 7.50 8.25 17.45
CA LEU A 84 6.30 8.36 16.62
C LEU A 84 6.43 7.56 15.31
N VAL A 85 7.58 7.64 14.66
CA VAL A 85 7.82 6.89 13.42
C VAL A 85 7.94 5.38 13.71
N ASP A 86 8.58 4.98 14.81
CA ASP A 86 8.72 3.58 15.21
C ASP A 86 7.38 2.95 15.58
N ALA A 87 6.44 3.73 16.13
CA ALA A 87 5.10 3.28 16.49
C ALA A 87 4.26 2.79 15.28
N ILE A 88 4.65 3.10 14.04
CA ILE A 88 4.00 2.57 12.84
C ILE A 88 4.05 1.03 12.83
N ALA A 89 5.15 0.43 13.25
CA ALA A 89 5.30 -1.03 13.30
C ALA A 89 4.41 -1.72 14.36
N GLU A 90 3.81 -0.93 15.27
CA GLU A 90 2.95 -1.41 16.35
C GLU A 90 1.45 -1.29 16.03
N LEU A 91 1.09 -0.71 14.88
CA LEU A 91 -0.30 -0.50 14.48
C LEU A 91 -1.04 -1.82 14.32
N GLU A 92 -2.31 -1.80 14.71
CA GLU A 92 -3.20 -2.95 14.57
C GLU A 92 -3.88 -2.95 13.20
N PRO A 93 -3.94 -4.11 12.54
CA PRO A 93 -4.63 -4.24 11.27
C PRO A 93 -6.15 -4.07 11.42
N ARG A 94 -6.80 -3.76 10.33
CA ARG A 94 -8.26 -3.82 10.21
C ARG A 94 -8.75 -5.24 10.56
N PRO A 95 -9.96 -5.37 11.14
CA PRO A 95 -10.51 -6.69 11.46
C PRO A 95 -10.66 -7.63 10.25
N ASP A 96 -10.86 -7.05 9.06
CA ASP A 96 -11.06 -7.76 7.79
C ASP A 96 -9.76 -8.01 6.99
N ALA A 97 -8.61 -7.48 7.46
CA ALA A 97 -7.33 -7.60 6.75
C ALA A 97 -6.91 -9.07 6.53
N GLY A 98 -7.00 -9.90 7.58
CA GLY A 98 -6.65 -11.32 7.49
C GLY A 98 -7.57 -12.08 6.53
N GLU A 99 -8.86 -11.78 6.52
CA GLU A 99 -9.81 -12.38 5.57
C GLU A 99 -9.52 -11.98 4.12
N ALA A 100 -9.17 -10.72 3.88
CA ALA A 100 -8.80 -10.27 2.53
C ALA A 100 -7.59 -11.02 1.97
N LEU A 101 -6.54 -11.20 2.79
CA LEU A 101 -5.36 -11.99 2.42
C LEU A 101 -5.73 -13.45 2.13
N ALA A 102 -6.54 -14.08 2.99
CA ALA A 102 -7.02 -15.44 2.81
C ALA A 102 -7.81 -15.60 1.50
N ARG A 103 -8.76 -14.70 1.21
CA ARG A 103 -9.54 -14.70 -0.03
C ARG A 103 -8.68 -14.60 -1.28
N ALA A 104 -7.67 -13.73 -1.25
CA ALA A 104 -6.73 -13.62 -2.34
C ALA A 104 -5.95 -14.92 -2.56
N ARG A 105 -5.48 -15.55 -1.47
CA ARG A 105 -4.75 -16.82 -1.51
C ARG A 105 -5.61 -17.98 -2.01
N GLU A 106 -6.85 -18.08 -1.53
CA GLU A 106 -7.83 -19.11 -1.92
C GLU A 106 -8.19 -19.03 -3.42
N SER A 107 -8.05 -17.87 -4.06
CA SER A 107 -8.23 -17.73 -5.51
C SER A 107 -7.20 -18.48 -6.36
N GLY A 108 -6.14 -18.98 -5.74
CA GLY A 108 -5.00 -19.61 -6.40
C GLY A 108 -3.92 -18.62 -6.86
N ALA A 109 -4.11 -17.32 -6.66
CA ALA A 109 -3.08 -16.34 -6.93
C ALA A 109 -1.98 -16.38 -5.84
N ARG A 110 -0.77 -16.01 -6.22
CA ARG A 110 0.30 -15.70 -5.27
C ARG A 110 -0.01 -14.36 -4.63
N VAL A 111 0.24 -14.20 -3.34
CA VAL A 111 -0.02 -12.95 -2.61
C VAL A 111 1.29 -12.32 -2.19
N ILE A 112 1.46 -11.04 -2.48
CA ILE A 112 2.62 -10.23 -2.05
C ILE A 112 2.15 -8.94 -1.39
N ALA A 113 3.03 -8.34 -0.60
CA ALA A 113 2.86 -6.95 -0.14
C ALA A 113 3.72 -6.02 -1.00
N LEU A 114 3.17 -4.87 -1.36
CA LEU A 114 3.83 -3.82 -2.14
C LEU A 114 3.57 -2.47 -1.49
N ASP A 115 4.54 -1.95 -0.74
CA ASP A 115 4.34 -0.78 0.11
C ASP A 115 5.50 0.23 0.00
N ASN A 116 5.23 1.48 0.34
CA ASN A 116 6.26 2.51 0.47
C ASN A 116 7.01 2.41 1.82
N ALA A 117 6.40 1.82 2.84
CA ALA A 117 7.02 1.62 4.15
C ALA A 117 8.16 0.58 4.10
N PRO A 118 9.11 0.64 5.06
CA PRO A 118 10.22 -0.31 5.13
C PRO A 118 9.75 -1.75 5.26
N GLY A 119 10.42 -2.68 4.58
CA GLY A 119 10.07 -4.10 4.59
C GLY A 119 9.94 -4.72 5.98
N PRO A 120 10.82 -4.44 6.98
CA PRO A 120 10.64 -4.90 8.35
C PRO A 120 9.36 -4.42 9.01
N VAL A 121 8.98 -3.14 8.79
CA VAL A 121 7.71 -2.57 9.29
C VAL A 121 6.52 -3.31 8.69
N VAL A 122 6.50 -3.44 7.35
CA VAL A 122 5.43 -4.16 6.64
C VAL A 122 5.30 -5.60 7.14
N ARG A 123 6.40 -6.32 7.35
CA ARG A 123 6.37 -7.68 7.91
C ARG A 123 5.76 -7.73 9.30
N ALA A 124 6.16 -6.83 10.20
CA ALA A 124 5.59 -6.75 11.55
C ALA A 124 4.07 -6.51 11.53
N LEU A 125 3.60 -5.63 10.65
CA LEU A 125 2.18 -5.36 10.47
C LEU A 125 1.42 -6.58 9.92
N LEU A 126 1.99 -7.30 8.95
CA LEU A 126 1.40 -8.52 8.40
C LEU A 126 1.31 -9.64 9.43
N GLU A 127 2.30 -9.80 10.30
CA GLU A 127 2.26 -10.79 11.39
C GLU A 127 1.05 -10.58 12.29
N ARG A 128 0.67 -9.33 12.57
CA ARG A 128 -0.52 -8.98 13.36
C ARG A 128 -1.84 -9.36 12.69
N THR A 129 -1.87 -9.50 11.36
CA THR A 129 -3.07 -10.00 10.66
C THR A 129 -3.38 -11.47 10.95
N GLY A 130 -2.42 -12.21 11.50
CA GLY A 130 -2.46 -13.68 11.65
C GLY A 130 -2.35 -14.44 10.33
N ARG A 131 -2.04 -13.73 9.22
CA ARG A 131 -1.97 -14.28 7.85
C ARG A 131 -0.67 -13.97 7.12
N ALA A 132 0.41 -13.63 7.85
CA ALA A 132 1.70 -13.35 7.25
C ALA A 132 2.21 -14.50 6.35
N SER A 133 1.91 -15.75 6.69
CA SER A 133 2.27 -16.93 5.91
C SER A 133 1.57 -17.02 4.54
N ASP A 134 0.48 -16.28 4.34
CA ASP A 134 -0.20 -16.19 3.04
C ASP A 134 0.52 -15.24 2.08
N VAL A 135 1.39 -14.37 2.61
CA VAL A 135 2.16 -13.37 1.84
C VAL A 135 3.55 -13.91 1.51
N GLU A 136 3.80 -14.15 0.24
CA GLU A 136 5.04 -14.79 -0.24
C GLU A 136 6.26 -13.85 -0.19
N ALA A 137 6.04 -12.57 -0.49
CA ALA A 137 7.10 -11.57 -0.54
C ALA A 137 6.61 -10.19 -0.07
N VAL A 138 7.54 -9.40 0.47
CA VAL A 138 7.34 -7.98 0.79
C VAL A 138 8.29 -7.17 -0.07
N ILE A 139 7.72 -6.33 -0.94
CA ILE A 139 8.42 -5.39 -1.80
C ILE A 139 8.19 -3.99 -1.25
N SER A 140 9.26 -3.31 -0.90
CA SER A 140 9.24 -1.99 -0.28
C SER A 140 9.99 -0.95 -1.10
N ALA A 141 9.65 0.34 -0.91
CA ALA A 141 10.35 1.43 -1.56
C ALA A 141 11.84 1.43 -1.21
N ASP A 142 12.18 1.23 0.06
CA ASP A 142 13.58 1.23 0.53
C ASP A 142 14.40 0.09 -0.11
N ALA A 143 13.83 -1.11 -0.22
CA ALA A 143 14.52 -2.26 -0.78
C ALA A 143 14.65 -2.18 -2.31
N SER A 144 13.63 -1.65 -3.00
CA SER A 144 13.61 -1.53 -4.45
C SER A 144 14.33 -0.27 -4.97
N GLY A 145 14.59 0.70 -4.08
CA GLY A 145 15.08 2.02 -4.47
C GLY A 145 14.07 2.84 -5.29
N ARG A 146 12.77 2.54 -5.17
CA ARG A 146 11.70 3.17 -5.95
C ARG A 146 10.46 3.36 -5.11
N TRP A 147 9.92 4.57 -5.11
CA TRP A 147 8.66 4.89 -4.46
C TRP A 147 7.46 4.68 -5.39
N LYS A 148 6.34 4.17 -4.85
CA LYS A 148 5.04 4.35 -5.50
C LYS A 148 4.74 5.87 -5.54
N PRO A 149 4.11 6.39 -6.60
CA PRO A 149 3.51 5.72 -7.74
C PRO A 149 4.44 5.60 -8.97
N SER A 150 5.76 5.62 -8.82
CA SER A 150 6.67 5.40 -9.95
C SER A 150 6.44 4.03 -10.59
N ALA A 151 6.37 3.97 -11.91
CA ALA A 151 6.18 2.70 -12.63
C ALA A 151 7.20 1.62 -12.24
N GLY A 152 8.42 2.05 -11.90
CA GLY A 152 9.52 1.15 -11.60
C GLY A 152 9.30 0.20 -10.43
N ILE A 153 8.52 0.57 -9.39
CA ILE A 153 8.26 -0.34 -8.26
C ILE A 153 7.25 -1.42 -8.63
N TYR A 154 6.23 -1.09 -9.43
CA TYR A 154 5.23 -2.07 -9.89
C TYR A 154 5.84 -3.05 -10.88
N LEU A 155 6.69 -2.58 -11.81
CA LEU A 155 7.43 -3.44 -12.74
C LEU A 155 8.41 -4.34 -11.98
N HIS A 156 9.11 -3.80 -10.98
CA HIS A 156 9.97 -4.60 -10.10
C HIS A 156 9.19 -5.69 -9.37
N ALA A 157 7.95 -5.42 -8.95
CA ALA A 157 7.10 -6.43 -8.32
C ALA A 157 6.73 -7.56 -9.31
N ALA A 158 6.42 -7.23 -10.56
CA ALA A 158 6.15 -8.21 -11.60
C ALA A 158 7.40 -9.06 -11.92
N ASP A 159 8.56 -8.42 -12.08
CA ASP A 159 9.83 -9.09 -12.32
C ASP A 159 10.22 -10.02 -11.16
N HIS A 160 10.09 -9.55 -9.90
CA HIS A 160 10.35 -10.36 -8.70
C HIS A 160 9.50 -11.63 -8.68
N CYS A 161 8.25 -11.52 -9.12
CA CYS A 161 7.34 -12.66 -9.23
C CYS A 161 7.54 -13.49 -10.51
N GLY A 162 8.42 -13.10 -11.41
CA GLY A 162 8.63 -13.80 -12.69
C GLY A 162 7.38 -13.82 -13.56
N THR A 163 6.61 -12.73 -13.59
CA THR A 163 5.36 -12.65 -14.34
C THR A 163 5.22 -11.33 -15.09
N GLU A 164 4.37 -11.31 -16.12
CA GLU A 164 4.05 -10.11 -16.88
C GLU A 164 3.25 -9.12 -16.02
N PRO A 165 3.47 -7.79 -16.15
CA PRO A 165 2.74 -6.77 -15.41
C PRO A 165 1.22 -6.93 -15.46
N GLY A 166 0.65 -7.25 -16.62
CA GLY A 166 -0.79 -7.47 -16.81
C GLY A 166 -1.36 -8.68 -16.03
N ARG A 167 -0.51 -9.53 -15.48
CA ARG A 167 -0.88 -10.67 -14.61
C ARG A 167 -0.71 -10.37 -13.12
N VAL A 168 -0.31 -9.15 -12.76
CA VAL A 168 -0.29 -8.64 -11.39
C VAL A 168 -1.49 -7.73 -11.19
N ALA A 169 -2.19 -7.89 -10.07
CA ALA A 169 -3.26 -7.00 -9.65
C ALA A 169 -2.90 -6.37 -8.30
N LEU A 170 -3.06 -5.05 -8.18
CA LEU A 170 -2.89 -4.32 -6.92
C LEU A 170 -4.23 -4.12 -6.22
N ILE A 171 -4.27 -4.36 -4.91
CA ILE A 171 -5.35 -3.96 -4.01
C ILE A 171 -4.85 -2.80 -3.16
N THR A 172 -5.50 -1.65 -3.22
CA THR A 172 -5.11 -0.45 -2.48
C THR A 172 -6.31 0.44 -2.15
N ALA A 173 -6.22 1.20 -1.07
CA ALA A 173 -7.20 2.21 -0.70
C ALA A 173 -6.92 3.59 -1.35
N HIS A 174 -5.80 3.74 -2.04
CA HIS A 174 -5.32 5.02 -2.56
C HIS A 174 -5.53 5.17 -4.06
N GLY A 175 -6.26 6.21 -4.47
CA GLY A 175 -6.49 6.50 -5.88
C GLY A 175 -5.20 6.78 -6.67
N TRP A 176 -4.21 7.43 -6.05
CA TRP A 176 -2.90 7.68 -6.68
C TRP A 176 -2.12 6.39 -6.94
N ASP A 177 -2.25 5.39 -6.07
CA ASP A 177 -1.59 4.10 -6.20
C ASP A 177 -2.25 3.23 -7.28
N VAL A 178 -3.61 3.26 -7.33
CA VAL A 178 -4.36 2.70 -8.47
C VAL A 178 -3.85 3.27 -9.78
N HIS A 179 -3.73 4.60 -9.89
CA HIS A 179 -3.25 5.26 -11.09
C HIS A 179 -1.83 4.80 -11.46
N GLY A 180 -0.90 4.80 -10.50
CA GLY A 180 0.47 4.35 -10.73
C GLY A 180 0.55 2.90 -11.25
N ALA A 181 -0.17 1.98 -10.61
CA ALA A 181 -0.23 0.57 -11.01
C ALA A 181 -0.82 0.41 -12.42
N ARG A 182 -1.94 1.09 -12.72
CA ARG A 182 -2.57 1.08 -14.04
C ARG A 182 -1.62 1.59 -15.13
N ARG A 183 -0.91 2.70 -14.87
CA ARG A 183 0.09 3.27 -15.80
C ARG A 183 1.30 2.36 -16.01
N ALA A 184 1.63 1.53 -15.02
CA ALA A 184 2.68 0.51 -15.14
C ALA A 184 2.21 -0.78 -15.84
N GLY A 185 0.94 -0.87 -16.25
CA GLY A 185 0.38 -2.02 -16.95
C GLY A 185 -0.21 -3.10 -16.05
N LEU A 186 -0.30 -2.88 -14.74
CA LEU A 186 -0.97 -3.77 -13.81
C LEU A 186 -2.49 -3.59 -13.88
N SER A 187 -3.21 -4.60 -13.38
CA SER A 187 -4.59 -4.39 -12.92
C SER A 187 -4.57 -3.76 -11.55
N ALA A 188 -5.60 -2.97 -11.21
CA ALA A 188 -5.72 -2.38 -9.89
C ALA A 188 -7.17 -2.37 -9.42
N ALA A 189 -7.39 -2.67 -8.15
CA ALA A 189 -8.69 -2.59 -7.50
C ALA A 189 -8.61 -1.65 -6.29
N TRP A 190 -9.64 -0.81 -6.16
CA TRP A 190 -9.72 0.23 -5.15
C TRP A 190 -10.65 -0.15 -4.01
N SER A 191 -10.15 -0.08 -2.79
CA SER A 191 -10.91 -0.28 -1.56
C SER A 191 -11.34 1.08 -1.00
N ALA A 192 -12.65 1.36 -1.06
CA ALA A 192 -13.22 2.69 -0.83
C ALA A 192 -13.27 3.13 0.65
N HIS A 193 -12.74 2.35 1.57
CA HIS A 193 -12.89 2.62 3.01
C HIS A 193 -12.08 3.83 3.52
N ALA A 194 -10.95 4.16 2.89
CA ALA A 194 -10.09 5.27 3.31
C ALA A 194 -10.44 6.59 2.59
N GLU A 195 -10.88 6.50 1.34
CA GLU A 195 -11.29 7.64 0.52
C GLU A 195 -12.78 7.56 0.22
N SER A 196 -13.53 8.62 0.50
CA SER A 196 -14.99 8.62 0.31
C SER A 196 -15.43 8.56 -1.15
N ARG A 197 -14.55 8.92 -2.08
CA ARG A 197 -14.79 8.92 -3.53
C ARG A 197 -13.47 8.76 -4.27
N PHE A 198 -13.49 7.95 -5.34
CA PHE A 198 -12.32 7.82 -6.21
C PHE A 198 -11.99 9.16 -6.88
N PRO A 199 -10.71 9.62 -6.83
CA PRO A 199 -10.31 10.90 -7.39
C PRO A 199 -10.45 10.95 -8.91
N ALA A 200 -11.20 11.91 -9.43
CA ALA A 200 -11.50 12.03 -10.87
C ALA A 200 -10.28 12.34 -11.75
N ALA A 201 -9.16 12.77 -11.15
CA ALA A 201 -7.93 13.06 -11.88
C ALA A 201 -7.15 11.81 -12.29
N PHE A 202 -7.48 10.65 -11.73
CA PHE A 202 -6.73 9.41 -11.93
C PHE A 202 -7.44 8.42 -12.85
N GLU A 203 -6.69 7.51 -13.44
CA GLU A 203 -7.27 6.40 -14.19
C GLU A 203 -8.14 5.54 -13.26
N PRO A 204 -9.36 5.16 -13.69
CA PRO A 204 -10.26 4.39 -12.84
C PRO A 204 -9.71 2.99 -12.56
N PRO A 205 -10.06 2.39 -11.40
CA PRO A 205 -9.70 1.01 -11.09
C PRO A 205 -10.43 0.02 -12.03
N ASN A 206 -9.91 -1.20 -12.10
CA ASN A 206 -10.58 -2.31 -12.79
C ASN A 206 -11.77 -2.85 -12.00
N ALA A 207 -11.69 -2.78 -10.67
CA ALA A 207 -12.72 -3.16 -9.73
C ALA A 207 -12.68 -2.26 -8.50
N SER A 208 -13.78 -2.21 -7.74
CA SER A 208 -13.82 -1.50 -6.47
C SER A 208 -14.75 -2.20 -5.48
N GLY A 209 -14.45 -2.06 -4.21
CA GLY A 209 -15.28 -2.55 -3.11
C GLY A 209 -15.26 -1.58 -1.92
N PRO A 210 -16.22 -1.70 -1.00
CA PRO A 210 -16.29 -0.84 0.18
C PRO A 210 -15.19 -1.14 1.23
N ASP A 211 -14.59 -2.31 1.17
CA ASP A 211 -13.56 -2.83 2.08
C ASP A 211 -12.60 -3.77 1.33
N PRO A 212 -11.46 -4.15 1.92
CA PRO A 212 -10.48 -5.01 1.25
C PRO A 212 -11.03 -6.37 0.81
N VAL A 213 -11.89 -7.03 1.60
CA VAL A 213 -12.48 -8.34 1.27
C VAL A 213 -13.34 -8.24 0.03
N ARG A 214 -14.27 -7.28 0.02
CA ARG A 214 -15.18 -7.04 -1.12
C ARG A 214 -14.42 -6.55 -2.35
N THR A 215 -13.30 -5.87 -2.15
CA THR A 215 -12.44 -5.43 -3.27
C THR A 215 -11.76 -6.63 -3.93
N VAL A 216 -11.27 -7.60 -3.15
CA VAL A 216 -10.74 -8.87 -3.69
C VAL A 216 -11.83 -9.61 -4.47
N GLU A 217 -13.03 -9.78 -3.90
CA GLU A 217 -14.16 -10.47 -4.55
C GLU A 217 -14.54 -9.79 -5.88
N ALA A 218 -14.65 -8.46 -5.88
CA ALA A 218 -14.94 -7.70 -7.09
C ALA A 218 -13.85 -7.85 -8.17
N LEU A 219 -12.58 -7.83 -7.78
CA LEU A 219 -11.46 -8.06 -8.70
C LEU A 219 -11.55 -9.46 -9.33
N LEU A 220 -11.77 -10.49 -8.53
CA LEU A 220 -11.86 -11.88 -9.01
C LEU A 220 -13.06 -12.06 -9.96
N THR A 221 -14.22 -11.46 -9.64
CA THR A 221 -15.40 -11.52 -10.48
C THR A 221 -15.19 -10.84 -11.83
N CYS A 222 -14.52 -9.69 -11.89
CA CYS A 222 -14.29 -9.01 -13.16
C CYS A 222 -13.27 -9.73 -14.04
N THR A 223 -12.52 -10.71 -13.50
CA THR A 223 -11.51 -11.51 -14.21
C THR A 223 -11.99 -12.93 -14.58
N GLU A 224 -13.10 -13.41 -14.02
CA GLU A 224 -13.61 -14.79 -14.25
C GLU A 224 -14.14 -15.05 -15.67
N GLY A 225 -14.29 -14.02 -16.49
CA GLY A 225 -14.72 -14.15 -17.90
C GLY A 225 -13.66 -14.69 -18.87
N ALA A 226 -12.44 -15.02 -18.43
CA ALA A 226 -11.39 -15.58 -19.27
C ALA A 226 -11.33 -17.11 -19.09
N PRO A 227 -11.37 -17.93 -20.18
CA PRO A 227 -11.22 -19.38 -20.07
C PRO A 227 -9.86 -19.74 -19.44
N PRO A 228 -9.77 -20.85 -18.69
CA PRO A 228 -8.51 -21.33 -18.15
C PRO A 228 -7.50 -21.59 -19.28
N PRO A 229 -6.20 -21.33 -19.07
CA PRO A 229 -5.18 -21.64 -20.06
C PRO A 229 -5.21 -23.15 -20.37
N PRO A 230 -4.95 -23.57 -21.63
CA PRO A 230 -4.87 -24.98 -21.98
C PRO A 230 -3.82 -25.65 -21.11
N GLY A 231 -4.22 -26.73 -20.41
CA GLY A 231 -3.34 -27.50 -19.54
C GLY A 231 -2.13 -28.02 -20.33
N ARG A 232 -0.94 -27.88 -19.76
CA ARG A 232 0.27 -28.60 -20.15
C ARG A 232 0.40 -29.88 -19.36
#